data_b7989895fbb57fc911f4c82284256667
#
_entry.id   b7989895fbb57fc911f4c82284256667
#
_cell.length_a   1.000
_cell.length_b   1.000
_cell.length_c   1.000
_cell.angle_alpha   90.00
_cell.angle_beta   90.00
_cell.angle_gamma   90.00
#
_symmetry.space_group_name_H-M   'P 1'
#
loop_
_entity.id
_entity.type
_entity.pdbx_description
1 polymer ?
#
loop_
_entity_poly.entity_id
_entity_poly.type
_entity_poly.pdbx_seq_one_letter_code
_entity_poly.pdbx_strand_id
1 'polypeptide(L)'
;MTMSVIGVISANAQADSLQDAIKGGTFSGELRNTLELATKSDATAAGAFNNAKVLGSALTLDYLTGSYYGFKVGMGSETGYDWKLQDNDTLTTSGGENDHRDTVNTTNLYRAFLDYRFRKEITDTHIRIGRQGIVSPLLMNSGVYPMKDSFDAAVIENKDIQNTLLRVMYVTKWNMRYGDDNNGSLTQTSKSYHNPVVSLYMDNKSIKGLNIEAQWLANHNDENAGDPPTAVTAKDYDTSFLGLTYKVLDTNWVVGAKTLSANFENSANTGYWGALVKNTFNGIGVQLAYTSVQDAASFPGTLGHVPMFRAYNPGLQGEYYAGLKTTSIAADYGFHIPGFKTTIGYTSWQQSAQGIKHSRGTDLDGGYEASLRVDYKSQDIKGLSALMQLSYMNYNQNVPEDSLTVLRTSVNYQF
;
A
#
# COMPACT_ATOMS: atom_id res chain seq x y z
N MET A 1 2.57 -4.76 -8.96
CA MET A 1 1.14 -4.49 -8.66
C MET A 1 0.76 -3.23 -9.43
N THR A 2 0.24 -3.35 -10.63
CA THR A 2 -0.25 -2.21 -11.39
C THR A 2 -1.65 -1.90 -10.89
N MET A 3 -1.78 -0.96 -9.96
CA MET A 3 -3.08 -0.35 -9.68
C MET A 3 -3.50 0.40 -10.94
N SER A 4 -4.50 -0.13 -11.63
CA SER A 4 -5.21 0.64 -12.64
C SER A 4 -5.95 1.75 -11.89
N VAL A 5 -5.36 2.94 -11.85
CA VAL A 5 -6.14 4.15 -11.65
C VAL A 5 -7.01 4.25 -12.89
N ILE A 6 -8.26 3.82 -12.78
CA ILE A 6 -9.26 4.11 -13.80
C ILE A 6 -9.48 5.63 -13.72
N GLY A 7 -8.66 6.37 -14.44
CA GLY A 7 -8.98 7.72 -14.82
C GLY A 7 -10.16 7.63 -15.78
N VAL A 8 -11.35 7.84 -15.27
CA VAL A 8 -12.49 8.19 -16.13
C VAL A 8 -12.10 9.50 -16.80
N ILE A 9 -11.61 9.40 -18.03
CA ILE A 9 -11.47 10.55 -18.92
C ILE A 9 -12.89 10.90 -19.34
N SER A 10 -13.67 11.52 -18.46
CA SER A 10 -14.81 12.29 -18.89
C SER A 10 -14.25 13.52 -19.62
N ALA A 11 -14.63 13.68 -20.88
CA ALA A 11 -14.37 14.92 -21.61
C ALA A 11 -14.68 16.09 -20.68
N ASN A 12 -13.73 17.02 -20.53
CA ASN A 12 -13.87 18.24 -19.75
C ASN A 12 -14.82 19.22 -20.45
N ALA A 13 -16.05 18.84 -20.67
CA ALA A 13 -17.10 19.81 -21.00
C ALA A 13 -17.30 20.66 -19.76
N GLN A 14 -16.99 21.92 -19.82
CA GLN A 14 -17.28 22.87 -18.76
C GLN A 14 -18.81 23.01 -18.67
N ALA A 15 -19.34 22.85 -17.47
CA ALA A 15 -20.78 23.03 -17.24
C ALA A 15 -21.13 24.52 -17.29
N ASP A 16 -22.28 24.86 -17.88
CA ASP A 16 -22.77 26.23 -18.02
C ASP A 16 -23.28 26.80 -16.68
N SER A 17 -23.68 25.93 -15.76
CA SER A 17 -24.12 26.28 -14.42
C SER A 17 -23.61 25.31 -13.37
N LEU A 18 -23.63 25.72 -12.10
CA LEU A 18 -23.34 24.84 -10.97
C LEU A 18 -24.29 23.63 -10.93
N GLN A 19 -25.58 23.85 -11.28
CA GLN A 19 -26.56 22.79 -11.35
C GLN A 19 -26.21 21.75 -12.42
N ASP A 20 -25.73 22.20 -13.58
CA ASP A 20 -25.30 21.30 -14.66
C ASP A 20 -24.02 20.54 -14.28
N ALA A 21 -23.10 21.19 -13.57
CA ALA A 21 -21.92 20.51 -13.02
C ALA A 21 -22.33 19.40 -12.04
N ILE A 22 -23.29 19.66 -11.16
CA ILE A 22 -23.81 18.65 -10.23
C ILE A 22 -24.51 17.53 -11.02
N LYS A 23 -25.41 17.83 -11.95
CA LYS A 23 -26.14 16.82 -12.74
C LYS A 23 -25.21 16.01 -13.67
N GLY A 24 -24.19 16.64 -14.21
CA GLY A 24 -23.21 16.03 -15.10
C GLY A 24 -22.08 15.29 -14.38
N GLY A 25 -22.21 15.07 -13.09
CA GLY A 25 -21.24 14.34 -12.29
C GLY A 25 -21.19 12.84 -12.61
N THR A 26 -20.13 12.20 -12.17
CA THR A 26 -19.91 10.76 -12.34
C THR A 26 -20.11 10.06 -11.01
N PHE A 27 -20.95 9.03 -11.02
CA PHE A 27 -21.11 8.10 -9.92
C PHE A 27 -20.31 6.82 -10.23
N SER A 28 -19.60 6.30 -9.25
CA SER A 28 -18.87 5.04 -9.34
C SER A 28 -18.85 4.35 -7.99
N GLY A 29 -18.54 3.07 -7.99
CA GLY A 29 -18.44 2.33 -6.75
C GLY A 29 -17.61 1.06 -6.89
N GLU A 30 -17.35 0.45 -5.75
CA GLU A 30 -16.66 -0.83 -5.64
C GLU A 30 -17.29 -1.67 -4.54
N LEU A 31 -17.64 -2.91 -4.86
CA LEU A 31 -17.94 -3.94 -3.89
C LEU A 31 -16.72 -4.83 -3.74
N ARG A 32 -16.22 -4.98 -2.53
CA ARG A 32 -15.04 -5.79 -2.23
C ARG A 32 -15.36 -6.79 -1.13
N ASN A 33 -14.97 -8.05 -1.34
CA ASN A 33 -15.06 -9.11 -0.37
C ASN A 33 -13.67 -9.71 -0.18
N THR A 34 -13.22 -9.85 1.06
CA THR A 34 -11.92 -10.44 1.37
C THR A 34 -12.09 -11.49 2.47
N LEU A 35 -11.64 -12.70 2.19
CA LEU A 35 -11.48 -13.76 3.19
C LEU A 35 -9.99 -13.89 3.49
N GLU A 36 -9.66 -13.89 4.76
CA GLU A 36 -8.31 -14.22 5.24
C GLU A 36 -8.39 -15.31 6.31
N LEU A 37 -7.63 -16.37 6.10
CA LEU A 37 -7.43 -17.46 7.03
C LEU A 37 -5.94 -17.52 7.38
N ALA A 38 -5.60 -17.32 8.64
CA ALA A 38 -4.23 -17.41 9.14
C ALA A 38 -4.15 -18.50 10.20
N THR A 39 -3.20 -19.41 10.07
CA THR A 39 -2.96 -20.50 11.02
C THR A 39 -1.51 -20.50 11.43
N LYS A 40 -1.26 -20.41 12.73
CA LYS A 40 0.04 -20.45 13.37
C LYS A 40 0.33 -21.86 13.88
N SER A 41 1.58 -22.31 13.76
CA SER A 41 1.99 -23.66 14.19
C SER A 41 2.00 -23.83 15.72
N ASP A 42 2.32 -22.77 16.46
CA ASP A 42 2.32 -22.77 17.93
C ASP A 42 1.54 -21.59 18.49
N ALA A 43 0.53 -21.88 19.29
CA ALA A 43 -0.29 -20.87 19.96
C ALA A 43 0.47 -20.10 21.06
N THR A 44 1.60 -20.64 21.55
CA THR A 44 2.38 -20.04 22.64
C THR A 44 3.54 -19.18 22.14
N ALA A 45 3.96 -19.32 20.88
CA ALA A 45 5.00 -18.47 20.31
C ALA A 45 4.50 -17.02 20.29
N ALA A 46 5.25 -16.12 20.91
CA ALA A 46 4.97 -14.71 20.93
C ALA A 46 5.12 -14.16 19.50
N GLY A 47 4.03 -14.05 18.76
CA GLY A 47 4.07 -13.60 17.39
C GLY A 47 2.83 -12.82 17.01
N ALA A 48 2.95 -11.85 16.14
CA ALA A 48 1.92 -10.88 15.82
C ALA A 48 0.77 -11.41 14.93
N PHE A 49 0.87 -12.59 14.35
CA PHE A 49 -0.30 -13.17 13.71
C PHE A 49 -0.87 -14.27 14.60
N ASN A 50 -2.00 -13.98 15.20
CA ASN A 50 -2.83 -15.01 15.79
C ASN A 50 -3.52 -15.82 14.69
N ASN A 51 -4.05 -16.99 15.04
CA ASN A 51 -5.00 -17.64 14.18
C ASN A 51 -6.12 -16.66 13.85
N ALA A 52 -6.38 -16.42 12.58
CA ALA A 52 -7.41 -15.48 12.14
C ALA A 52 -8.32 -16.13 11.11
N LYS A 53 -9.63 -15.86 11.23
CA LYS A 53 -10.65 -16.24 10.24
C LYS A 53 -11.52 -15.01 10.02
N VAL A 54 -11.20 -14.22 9.00
CA VAL A 54 -11.89 -12.95 8.73
C VAL A 54 -12.55 -13.01 7.36
N LEU A 55 -13.83 -12.76 7.27
CA LEU A 55 -14.53 -12.45 6.03
C LEU A 55 -15.10 -11.04 6.16
N GLY A 56 -14.49 -10.11 5.47
CA GLY A 56 -14.92 -8.72 5.41
C GLY A 56 -15.45 -8.35 4.04
N SER A 57 -16.54 -7.58 4.03
CA SER A 57 -17.09 -6.97 2.82
C SER A 57 -17.07 -5.45 2.96
N ALA A 58 -16.83 -4.73 1.88
CA ALA A 58 -16.98 -3.28 1.85
C ALA A 58 -17.66 -2.81 0.57
N LEU A 59 -18.53 -1.83 0.73
CA LEU A 59 -19.12 -1.06 -0.36
C LEU A 59 -18.56 0.36 -0.34
N THR A 60 -17.92 0.74 -1.43
CA THR A 60 -17.44 2.09 -1.67
C THR A 60 -18.37 2.77 -2.68
N LEU A 61 -18.82 3.98 -2.40
CA LEU A 61 -19.62 4.81 -3.30
C LEU A 61 -18.95 6.17 -3.46
N ASP A 62 -18.67 6.55 -4.69
CA ASP A 62 -18.00 7.79 -5.07
C ASP A 62 -18.88 8.64 -5.98
N TYR A 63 -18.87 9.94 -5.75
CA TYR A 63 -19.44 10.92 -6.62
C TYR A 63 -18.43 12.06 -6.89
N LEU A 64 -18.25 12.41 -8.16
CA LEU A 64 -17.43 13.53 -8.60
C LEU A 64 -18.25 14.41 -9.52
N THR A 65 -18.41 15.69 -9.20
CA THR A 65 -19.14 16.65 -10.06
C THR A 65 -18.45 16.83 -11.42
N GLY A 66 -19.20 17.29 -12.39
CA GLY A 66 -18.63 17.93 -13.58
C GLY A 66 -17.80 19.17 -13.22
N SER A 67 -17.06 19.69 -14.19
CA SER A 67 -16.23 20.90 -13.99
C SER A 67 -17.05 22.16 -14.16
N TYR A 68 -16.96 23.07 -13.19
CA TYR A 68 -17.51 24.43 -13.26
C TYR A 68 -16.40 25.43 -12.99
N TYR A 69 -16.02 26.19 -13.99
CA TYR A 69 -14.86 27.11 -13.96
C TYR A 69 -13.55 26.46 -13.47
N GLY A 70 -13.31 25.19 -13.79
CA GLY A 70 -12.15 24.42 -13.33
C GLY A 70 -12.34 23.75 -11.97
N PHE A 71 -13.39 24.08 -11.23
CA PHE A 71 -13.69 23.45 -9.93
C PHE A 71 -14.49 22.16 -10.09
N LYS A 72 -14.17 21.18 -9.26
CA LYS A 72 -14.95 19.95 -9.03
C LYS A 72 -15.02 19.67 -7.53
N VAL A 73 -16.09 19.04 -7.11
CA VAL A 73 -16.26 18.51 -5.75
C VAL A 73 -16.33 17.01 -5.82
N GLY A 74 -15.52 16.32 -5.00
CA GLY A 74 -15.56 14.88 -4.84
C GLY A 74 -16.04 14.51 -3.45
N MET A 75 -16.97 13.54 -3.37
CA MET A 75 -17.45 12.93 -2.14
C MET A 75 -17.46 11.42 -2.29
N GLY A 76 -17.13 10.69 -1.22
CA GLY A 76 -17.18 9.25 -1.23
C GLY A 76 -17.33 8.68 0.16
N SER A 77 -18.22 7.69 0.29
CA SER A 77 -18.42 6.91 1.51
C SER A 77 -17.96 5.48 1.30
N GLU A 78 -17.50 4.88 2.35
CA GLU A 78 -17.11 3.48 2.39
C GLU A 78 -17.72 2.83 3.63
N THR A 79 -18.44 1.74 3.44
CA THR A 79 -19.08 0.98 4.52
C THR A 79 -18.54 -0.44 4.50
N GLY A 80 -17.98 -0.88 5.61
CA GLY A 80 -17.50 -2.24 5.81
C GLY A 80 -18.43 -3.06 6.69
N TYR A 81 -18.41 -4.36 6.50
CA TYR A 81 -19.13 -5.35 7.29
C TYR A 81 -18.28 -6.59 7.52
N ASP A 82 -18.11 -6.97 8.78
CA ASP A 82 -17.47 -8.21 9.18
C ASP A 82 -18.54 -9.30 9.37
N TRP A 83 -18.37 -10.43 8.67
CA TRP A 83 -19.28 -11.58 8.73
C TRP A 83 -19.11 -12.44 9.98
N LYS A 84 -18.20 -12.07 10.88
CA LYS A 84 -17.95 -12.74 12.17
C LYS A 84 -17.74 -14.25 12.05
N LEU A 85 -16.84 -14.67 11.15
CA LEU A 85 -16.48 -16.08 10.99
C LEU A 85 -15.62 -16.61 12.15
N GLN A 86 -15.14 -15.73 13.01
CA GLN A 86 -14.32 -16.04 14.18
C GLN A 86 -15.08 -15.79 15.47
N ASP A 87 -14.81 -16.60 16.48
CA ASP A 87 -15.26 -16.32 17.83
C ASP A 87 -14.46 -15.13 18.38
N ASN A 88 -15.17 -14.14 18.91
CA ASN A 88 -14.57 -12.93 19.47
C ASN A 88 -13.56 -13.19 20.62
N ASP A 89 -13.60 -14.37 21.23
CA ASP A 89 -12.76 -14.72 22.38
C ASP A 89 -11.29 -14.98 22.02
N THR A 90 -10.97 -15.26 20.78
CA THR A 90 -9.59 -15.53 20.34
C THR A 90 -8.79 -14.27 19.98
N LEU A 91 -9.44 -13.12 19.86
CA LEU A 91 -8.81 -11.84 19.48
C LEU A 91 -8.40 -10.98 20.68
N THR A 92 -8.92 -11.26 21.86
CA THR A 92 -8.73 -10.43 23.07
C THR A 92 -7.59 -10.87 23.97
N THR A 93 -6.90 -11.96 23.67
CA THR A 93 -5.82 -12.43 24.54
C THR A 93 -4.50 -11.72 24.27
N SER A 94 -4.31 -10.71 25.09
CA SER A 94 -3.03 -10.25 25.65
C SER A 94 -1.87 -10.05 24.68
N GLY A 95 -1.71 -8.85 24.23
CA GLY A 95 -0.45 -8.44 23.65
C GLY A 95 -0.54 -7.46 22.50
N GLY A 96 -1.64 -6.76 22.37
CA GLY A 96 -1.63 -5.40 21.90
C GLY A 96 -1.41 -5.15 20.42
N GLU A 97 -1.56 -6.07 19.55
CA GLU A 97 -1.77 -5.73 18.15
C GLU A 97 -3.13 -6.30 17.74
N ASN A 98 -4.15 -5.45 17.87
CA ASN A 98 -5.42 -5.67 17.19
C ASN A 98 -5.09 -5.90 15.73
N ASP A 99 -5.37 -7.09 15.25
CA ASP A 99 -5.28 -7.34 13.84
C ASP A 99 -6.32 -6.45 13.17
N HIS A 100 -5.88 -5.35 12.59
CA HIS A 100 -6.71 -4.31 11.95
C HIS A 100 -7.68 -4.84 10.89
N ARG A 101 -7.63 -6.12 10.62
CA ARG A 101 -8.51 -6.85 9.71
C ARG A 101 -9.90 -7.05 10.27
N ASP A 102 -10.06 -6.99 11.59
CA ASP A 102 -11.32 -7.28 12.28
C ASP A 102 -12.25 -6.08 12.39
N THR A 103 -11.77 -4.89 12.08
CA THR A 103 -12.49 -3.64 12.28
C THR A 103 -13.11 -3.07 11.02
N VAL A 104 -13.60 -3.94 10.15
CA VAL A 104 -14.33 -3.51 8.95
C VAL A 104 -15.77 -3.07 9.22
N ASN A 105 -16.29 -3.18 10.46
CA ASN A 105 -17.64 -2.73 10.83
C ASN A 105 -17.70 -1.22 11.06
N THR A 106 -17.48 -0.44 10.01
CA THR A 106 -17.50 1.02 10.10
C THR A 106 -18.02 1.64 8.82
N THR A 107 -18.52 2.85 8.92
CA THR A 107 -18.87 3.69 7.76
C THR A 107 -18.05 4.97 7.81
N ASN A 108 -17.29 5.20 6.76
CA ASN A 108 -16.34 6.30 6.68
C ASN A 108 -16.70 7.22 5.52
N LEU A 109 -16.61 8.53 5.76
CA LEU A 109 -16.48 9.49 4.68
C LEU A 109 -14.99 9.47 4.25
N TYR A 110 -14.63 8.61 3.28
CA TYR A 110 -13.23 8.43 2.91
C TYR A 110 -12.76 9.42 1.83
N ARG A 111 -13.68 10.15 1.19
CA ARG A 111 -13.41 11.26 0.28
C ARG A 111 -14.35 12.44 0.54
N ALA A 112 -13.79 13.63 0.65
CA ALA A 112 -14.50 14.91 0.70
C ALA A 112 -13.51 16.00 0.34
N PHE A 113 -13.47 16.41 -0.93
CA PHE A 113 -12.47 17.35 -1.42
C PHE A 113 -13.01 18.33 -2.45
N LEU A 114 -12.35 19.47 -2.52
CA LEU A 114 -12.44 20.43 -3.61
C LEU A 114 -11.22 20.24 -4.51
N ASP A 115 -11.43 20.13 -5.81
CA ASP A 115 -10.40 20.03 -6.84
C ASP A 115 -10.50 21.24 -7.77
N TYR A 116 -9.38 21.87 -8.07
CA TYR A 116 -9.29 22.96 -9.02
C TYR A 116 -8.22 22.67 -10.05
N ARG A 117 -8.60 22.70 -11.31
CA ARG A 117 -7.69 22.55 -12.44
C ARG A 117 -7.55 23.86 -13.17
N PHE A 118 -6.32 24.34 -13.30
CA PHE A 118 -6.00 25.49 -14.13
C PHE A 118 -6.30 25.19 -15.61
N ARG A 119 -6.47 26.25 -16.39
CA ARG A 119 -6.57 26.11 -17.85
C ARG A 119 -5.25 25.59 -18.39
N LYS A 120 -5.30 24.55 -19.21
CA LYS A 120 -4.12 23.87 -19.72
C LYS A 120 -3.23 24.78 -20.59
N GLU A 121 -3.81 25.83 -21.20
CA GLU A 121 -3.06 26.83 -21.96
C GLU A 121 -2.14 27.68 -21.08
N ILE A 122 -2.40 27.74 -19.78
CA ILE A 122 -1.60 28.46 -18.79
C ILE A 122 -0.62 27.51 -18.12
N THR A 123 -1.13 26.38 -17.57
CA THR A 123 -0.35 25.39 -16.84
C THR A 123 -1.16 24.09 -16.70
N ASP A 124 -0.53 22.94 -16.82
CA ASP A 124 -1.14 21.63 -16.49
C ASP A 124 -0.99 21.36 -14.99
N THR A 125 -1.51 22.28 -14.20
CA THR A 125 -1.51 22.22 -12.73
C THR A 125 -2.92 21.98 -12.21
N HIS A 126 -3.01 21.13 -11.18
CA HIS A 126 -4.24 21.03 -10.42
C HIS A 126 -3.97 21.01 -8.91
N ILE A 127 -4.92 21.50 -8.13
CA ILE A 127 -4.86 21.58 -6.67
C ILE A 127 -6.07 20.85 -6.12
N ARG A 128 -5.84 19.97 -5.16
CA ARG A 128 -6.91 19.27 -4.44
C ARG A 128 -6.76 19.48 -2.94
N ILE A 129 -7.84 19.88 -2.26
CA ILE A 129 -7.84 20.14 -0.82
C ILE A 129 -9.00 19.39 -0.18
N GLY A 130 -8.72 18.69 0.91
CA GLY A 130 -9.68 17.91 1.68
C GLY A 130 -9.31 16.44 1.79
N ARG A 131 -10.26 15.60 2.20
CA ARG A 131 -10.06 14.16 2.36
C ARG A 131 -9.98 13.47 1.02
N GLN A 132 -8.89 12.73 0.79
CA GLN A 132 -8.58 12.14 -0.52
C GLN A 132 -7.66 10.92 -0.40
N GLY A 133 -7.65 10.06 -1.43
CA GLY A 133 -6.61 9.06 -1.61
C GLY A 133 -5.35 9.71 -2.20
N ILE A 134 -4.19 9.27 -1.71
CA ILE A 134 -2.88 9.62 -2.26
C ILE A 134 -2.18 8.34 -2.67
N VAL A 135 -1.46 8.36 -3.79
CA VAL A 135 -0.64 7.25 -4.28
C VAL A 135 0.74 7.76 -4.63
N SER A 136 1.72 7.40 -3.81
CA SER A 136 3.14 7.67 -4.02
C SER A 136 3.97 6.65 -3.23
N PRO A 137 5.29 6.53 -3.43
CA PRO A 137 6.11 5.56 -2.70
C PRO A 137 6.07 5.65 -1.18
N LEU A 138 6.00 6.85 -0.61
CA LEU A 138 6.03 7.05 0.85
C LEU A 138 4.66 7.35 1.46
N LEU A 139 3.65 7.68 0.64
CA LEU A 139 2.27 7.98 1.04
C LEU A 139 1.32 7.24 0.11
N MET A 140 0.51 6.32 0.64
CA MET A 140 -0.42 5.57 -0.20
C MET A 140 -1.68 5.18 0.56
N ASN A 141 -2.84 5.43 -0.05
CA ASN A 141 -4.09 4.85 0.41
C ASN A 141 -4.09 3.35 0.10
N SER A 142 -3.71 2.54 1.07
CA SER A 142 -3.69 1.08 0.92
C SER A 142 -5.07 0.53 0.55
N GLY A 143 -5.10 -0.36 -0.42
CA GLY A 143 -6.32 -1.04 -0.88
C GLY A 143 -6.19 -2.56 -0.80
N VAL A 144 -5.36 -3.08 0.11
CA VAL A 144 -5.14 -4.53 0.29
C VAL A 144 -6.31 -5.18 1.02
N TYR A 145 -6.95 -4.46 1.93
CA TYR A 145 -8.10 -4.88 2.72
C TYR A 145 -9.42 -4.41 2.10
N PRO A 146 -10.59 -4.83 2.59
CA PRO A 146 -11.86 -4.39 2.05
C PRO A 146 -12.00 -2.88 2.02
N MET A 147 -11.60 -2.20 3.09
CA MET A 147 -11.63 -0.74 3.20
C MET A 147 -10.28 -0.09 2.86
N LYS A 148 -10.29 1.20 2.57
CA LYS A 148 -9.13 1.98 2.12
C LYS A 148 -8.76 3.06 3.12
N ASP A 149 -7.46 3.36 3.19
CA ASP A 149 -6.97 4.54 3.87
C ASP A 149 -7.29 5.82 3.07
N SER A 150 -7.31 6.96 3.76
CA SER A 150 -7.40 8.28 3.14
C SER A 150 -6.61 9.31 3.95
N PHE A 151 -6.37 10.48 3.34
CA PHE A 151 -5.61 11.56 3.96
C PHE A 151 -6.39 12.88 3.88
N ASP A 152 -6.43 13.63 4.97
CA ASP A 152 -6.85 15.02 4.94
C ASP A 152 -5.61 15.83 4.55
N ALA A 153 -5.63 16.40 3.34
CA ALA A 153 -4.43 16.94 2.72
C ALA A 153 -4.74 18.06 1.71
N ALA A 154 -3.73 18.90 1.48
CA ALA A 154 -3.62 19.71 0.27
C ALA A 154 -2.57 19.10 -0.65
N VAL A 155 -2.93 18.87 -1.91
CA VAL A 155 -2.07 18.27 -2.93
C VAL A 155 -2.03 19.17 -4.16
N ILE A 156 -0.85 19.53 -4.60
CA ILE A 156 -0.60 20.25 -5.85
C ILE A 156 0.12 19.30 -6.80
N GLU A 157 -0.45 19.09 -7.99
CA GLU A 157 0.19 18.34 -9.07
C GLU A 157 0.47 19.25 -10.27
N ASN A 158 1.65 19.10 -10.86
CA ASN A 158 2.05 19.80 -12.07
C ASN A 158 2.61 18.82 -13.11
N LYS A 159 2.25 19.02 -14.39
CA LYS A 159 2.68 18.24 -15.54
C LYS A 159 3.18 19.10 -16.70
N ASP A 160 3.61 20.32 -16.43
CA ASP A 160 4.13 21.23 -17.47
C ASP A 160 5.44 20.71 -18.09
N ILE A 161 6.23 19.97 -17.31
CA ILE A 161 7.42 19.31 -17.83
C ILE A 161 6.99 18.01 -18.49
N GLN A 162 7.32 17.87 -19.77
CA GLN A 162 6.94 16.69 -20.56
C GLN A 162 7.39 15.37 -19.89
N ASN A 163 6.48 14.40 -19.84
CA ASN A 163 6.70 13.09 -19.22
C ASN A 163 7.13 13.16 -17.74
N THR A 164 6.81 14.26 -17.05
CA THR A 164 7.16 14.46 -15.64
C THR A 164 5.92 14.84 -14.85
N LEU A 165 5.66 14.13 -13.76
CA LEU A 165 4.72 14.51 -12.73
C LEU A 165 5.50 15.05 -11.54
N LEU A 166 5.21 16.26 -11.12
CA LEU A 166 5.66 16.85 -9.86
C LEU A 166 4.46 16.94 -8.91
N ARG A 167 4.65 16.61 -7.65
CA ARG A 167 3.61 16.69 -6.63
C ARG A 167 4.15 17.23 -5.32
N VAL A 168 3.43 18.18 -4.74
CA VAL A 168 3.64 18.69 -3.37
C VAL A 168 2.45 18.24 -2.54
N MET A 169 2.69 17.66 -1.38
CA MET A 169 1.67 17.14 -0.48
C MET A 169 1.87 17.71 0.91
N TYR A 170 0.80 18.22 1.49
CA TYR A 170 0.71 18.76 2.85
C TYR A 170 -0.40 18.01 3.56
N VAL A 171 -0.03 17.07 4.44
CA VAL A 171 -0.95 16.11 5.07
C VAL A 171 -1.15 16.47 6.54
N THR A 172 -2.39 16.69 6.93
CA THR A 172 -2.76 17.05 8.30
C THR A 172 -3.31 15.86 9.09
N LYS A 173 -3.79 14.82 8.37
CA LYS A 173 -4.39 13.65 9.01
C LYS A 173 -4.30 12.42 8.12
N TRP A 174 -4.01 11.29 8.72
CA TRP A 174 -4.15 9.97 8.12
C TRP A 174 -5.39 9.30 8.69
N ASN A 175 -6.35 8.97 7.84
CA ASN A 175 -7.56 8.24 8.20
C ASN A 175 -7.34 6.79 7.79
N MET A 176 -7.15 5.93 8.78
CA MET A 176 -6.86 4.53 8.57
C MET A 176 -8.13 3.78 8.16
N ARG A 177 -7.97 2.68 7.43
CA ARG A 177 -9.06 1.85 6.89
C ARG A 177 -9.88 1.10 7.93
N TYR A 178 -9.43 1.05 9.18
CA TYR A 178 -10.09 0.33 10.27
C TYR A 178 -10.70 1.31 11.30
N GLY A 179 -11.68 0.81 12.06
CA GLY A 179 -12.32 1.55 13.16
C GLY A 179 -11.66 1.26 14.50
N ASP A 180 -12.11 1.96 15.54
CA ASP A 180 -11.77 1.67 16.93
C ASP A 180 -12.73 0.62 17.48
N ASP A 181 -12.25 -0.60 17.69
CA ASP A 181 -13.05 -1.80 17.80
C ASP A 181 -13.63 -2.13 19.15
N ASN A 182 -13.24 -1.40 20.17
CA ASN A 182 -13.57 -1.81 21.53
C ASN A 182 -15.06 -1.73 21.91
N ASN A 183 -15.93 -1.18 21.04
CA ASN A 183 -17.37 -1.01 21.37
C ASN A 183 -18.33 -1.03 20.16
N GLY A 184 -17.95 -1.56 19.01
CA GLY A 184 -18.80 -1.46 17.80
C GLY A 184 -18.99 -0.01 17.37
N SER A 185 -18.03 0.83 17.66
CA SER A 185 -18.03 2.25 17.30
C SER A 185 -17.92 2.40 15.79
N LEU A 186 -18.77 3.21 15.20
CA LEU A 186 -18.70 3.61 13.80
C LEU A 186 -17.61 4.67 13.54
N THR A 187 -16.67 4.84 14.47
CA THR A 187 -15.60 5.83 14.34
C THR A 187 -14.38 5.24 13.69
N GLN A 188 -13.97 5.89 12.61
CA GLN A 188 -12.73 5.60 11.92
C GLN A 188 -11.52 5.96 12.80
N THR A 189 -10.58 5.03 12.95
CA THR A 189 -9.28 5.34 13.56
C THR A 189 -8.54 6.34 12.68
N SER A 190 -8.00 7.37 13.28
CA SER A 190 -7.27 8.39 12.54
C SER A 190 -6.12 8.95 13.37
N LYS A 191 -5.06 9.34 12.67
CA LYS A 191 -3.91 10.02 13.22
C LYS A 191 -3.86 11.44 12.71
N SER A 192 -4.09 12.41 13.60
CA SER A 192 -3.90 13.84 13.31
C SER A 192 -2.44 14.21 13.55
N TYR A 193 -1.87 15.00 12.65
CA TYR A 193 -0.51 15.48 12.76
C TYR A 193 -0.53 16.91 13.33
N HIS A 194 0.14 17.12 14.46
CA HIS A 194 0.29 18.43 15.05
C HIS A 194 1.11 19.34 14.12
N ASN A 195 2.22 18.81 13.62
CA ASN A 195 3.00 19.39 12.53
C ASN A 195 2.66 18.62 11.25
N PRO A 196 2.10 19.27 10.23
CA PRO A 196 1.72 18.57 9.00
C PRO A 196 2.89 17.84 8.35
N VAL A 197 2.64 16.65 7.85
CA VAL A 197 3.62 15.91 7.06
C VAL A 197 3.72 16.57 5.69
N VAL A 198 4.92 16.96 5.31
CA VAL A 198 5.20 17.57 4.00
C VAL A 198 5.93 16.56 3.12
N SER A 199 5.52 16.45 1.86
CA SER A 199 6.21 15.57 0.92
C SER A 199 6.30 16.16 -0.47
N LEU A 200 7.44 15.94 -1.12
CA LEU A 200 7.73 16.29 -2.50
C LEU A 200 7.93 15.01 -3.29
N TYR A 201 7.23 14.83 -4.41
CA TYR A 201 7.31 13.65 -5.25
C TYR A 201 7.52 14.02 -6.72
N MET A 202 8.33 13.23 -7.41
CA MET A 202 8.58 13.30 -8.83
C MET A 202 8.47 11.90 -9.45
N ASP A 203 7.78 11.78 -10.60
CA ASP A 203 7.79 10.62 -11.49
C ASP A 203 8.16 11.14 -12.90
N ASN A 204 9.32 10.71 -13.41
CA ASN A 204 9.85 11.14 -14.69
C ASN A 204 10.07 9.97 -15.65
N LYS A 205 9.55 10.09 -16.86
CA LYS A 205 9.63 9.12 -17.96
C LYS A 205 10.19 9.74 -19.25
N SER A 206 10.99 10.81 -19.13
CA SER A 206 11.52 11.54 -20.30
C SER A 206 12.55 10.72 -21.08
N ILE A 207 13.23 9.78 -20.43
CA ILE A 207 14.20 8.88 -21.08
C ILE A 207 13.47 7.59 -21.46
N LYS A 208 13.51 7.25 -22.75
CA LYS A 208 12.85 6.05 -23.29
C LYS A 208 13.29 4.79 -22.52
N GLY A 209 12.33 4.06 -21.99
CA GLY A 209 12.56 2.84 -21.21
C GLY A 209 12.90 3.08 -19.74
N LEU A 210 13.28 4.30 -19.32
CA LEU A 210 13.64 4.61 -17.94
C LEU A 210 12.49 5.34 -17.21
N ASN A 211 12.11 4.82 -16.06
CA ASN A 211 11.27 5.51 -15.08
C ASN A 211 12.12 5.88 -13.86
N ILE A 212 12.08 7.15 -13.49
CA ILE A 212 12.74 7.71 -12.31
C ILE A 212 11.66 8.21 -11.36
N GLU A 213 11.59 7.67 -10.16
CA GLU A 213 10.73 8.15 -9.09
C GLU A 213 11.61 8.67 -7.95
N ALA A 214 11.32 9.85 -7.46
CA ALA A 214 11.96 10.39 -6.27
C ALA A 214 10.92 10.97 -5.33
N GLN A 215 11.09 10.78 -4.04
CA GLN A 215 10.22 11.37 -3.03
C GLN A 215 11.02 11.73 -1.79
N TRP A 216 10.71 12.89 -1.24
CA TRP A 216 11.13 13.29 0.10
C TRP A 216 9.90 13.51 0.97
N LEU A 217 9.99 13.16 2.24
CA LEU A 217 8.94 13.30 3.23
C LEU A 217 9.54 13.73 4.55
N ALA A 218 9.01 14.80 5.14
CA ALA A 218 9.32 15.27 6.47
C ALA A 218 8.15 14.99 7.42
N ASN A 219 8.45 14.33 8.53
CA ASN A 219 7.50 14.06 9.59
C ASN A 219 8.10 14.48 10.94
N HIS A 220 7.77 15.70 11.38
CA HIS A 220 8.25 16.32 12.59
C HIS A 220 7.15 16.31 13.66
N ASN A 221 6.77 15.12 14.08
CA ASN A 221 5.79 14.89 15.12
C ASN A 221 6.39 14.03 16.23
N ASP A 222 6.31 14.50 17.46
CA ASP A 222 6.84 13.83 18.66
C ASP A 222 6.26 12.43 18.90
N GLU A 223 5.22 12.05 18.17
CA GLU A 223 4.61 10.75 18.25
C GLU A 223 5.10 9.83 17.12
N ASN A 224 5.12 8.54 17.37
CA ASN A 224 5.40 7.53 16.34
C ASN A 224 4.42 7.66 15.18
N ALA A 225 4.83 8.34 14.15
CA ALA A 225 3.97 8.73 13.04
C ALA A 225 3.92 7.69 11.92
N GLY A 226 4.47 6.53 12.11
CA GLY A 226 4.47 5.44 11.14
C GLY A 226 3.84 4.18 11.69
N ASP A 227 3.25 3.40 10.82
CA ASP A 227 2.90 2.02 11.06
C ASP A 227 3.80 1.16 10.15
N PRO A 228 4.37 0.06 10.60
CA PRO A 228 4.10 -0.68 11.82
C PRO A 228 4.86 -0.13 13.03
N PRO A 229 4.48 -0.56 14.24
CA PRO A 229 5.22 -0.23 15.45
C PRO A 229 6.63 -0.84 15.34
N THR A 230 7.52 -0.05 14.81
CA THR A 230 8.94 -0.37 14.90
C THR A 230 9.36 -0.13 16.33
N ALA A 231 10.22 -0.96 16.88
CA ALA A 231 10.77 -0.80 18.22
C ALA A 231 11.60 0.52 18.35
N VAL A 232 11.57 1.36 17.35
CA VAL A 232 12.23 2.65 17.29
C VAL A 232 11.22 3.72 17.65
N THR A 233 11.39 4.33 18.79
CA THR A 233 10.73 5.58 19.21
C THR A 233 11.32 6.76 18.41
N ALA A 234 11.29 6.69 17.11
CA ALA A 234 11.75 7.77 16.26
C ALA A 234 10.70 8.87 16.27
N LYS A 235 11.00 9.98 16.91
CA LYS A 235 10.08 11.09 17.04
C LYS A 235 10.00 11.87 15.75
N ASP A 236 11.09 12.49 15.34
CA ASP A 236 11.16 13.32 14.14
C ASP A 236 12.08 12.69 13.11
N TYR A 237 11.64 12.63 11.87
CA TYR A 237 12.44 12.06 10.80
C TYR A 237 12.15 12.66 9.42
N ASP A 238 13.18 12.69 8.61
CA ASP A 238 13.11 12.92 7.18
C ASP A 238 13.39 11.62 6.43
N THR A 239 12.57 11.32 5.45
CA THR A 239 12.72 10.14 4.59
C THR A 239 12.92 10.56 3.16
N SER A 240 13.88 9.92 2.47
CA SER A 240 14.06 10.06 1.04
C SER A 240 13.92 8.71 0.34
N PHE A 241 13.30 8.71 -0.82
CA PHE A 241 13.14 7.57 -1.71
C PHE A 241 13.65 7.92 -3.10
N LEU A 242 14.40 7.00 -3.72
CA LEU A 242 14.74 7.02 -5.13
C LEU A 242 14.50 5.64 -5.72
N GLY A 243 13.70 5.58 -6.78
CA GLY A 243 13.40 4.38 -7.53
C GLY A 243 13.78 4.57 -9.00
N LEU A 244 14.52 3.61 -9.55
CA LEU A 244 14.87 3.53 -10.96
C LEU A 244 14.32 2.23 -11.51
N THR A 245 13.62 2.30 -12.65
CA THR A 245 13.18 1.10 -13.39
C THR A 245 13.48 1.32 -14.85
N TYR A 246 14.29 0.42 -15.44
CA TYR A 246 14.67 0.48 -16.83
C TYR A 246 14.20 -0.76 -17.58
N LYS A 247 13.34 -0.56 -18.56
CA LYS A 247 12.99 -1.55 -19.57
C LYS A 247 14.05 -1.49 -20.67
N VAL A 248 14.89 -2.51 -20.75
CA VAL A 248 15.92 -2.61 -21.78
C VAL A 248 15.24 -2.65 -23.16
N LEU A 249 15.57 -1.65 -24.00
CA LEU A 249 14.92 -1.46 -25.27
C LEU A 249 15.07 -2.70 -26.17
N ASP A 250 14.02 -3.00 -26.90
CA ASP A 250 13.94 -4.13 -27.84
C ASP A 250 14.14 -5.52 -27.19
N THR A 251 13.95 -5.60 -25.87
CA THR A 251 14.02 -6.85 -25.12
C THR A 251 12.86 -6.96 -24.12
N ASN A 252 12.77 -8.12 -23.43
CA ASN A 252 11.84 -8.33 -22.31
C ASN A 252 12.49 -8.10 -20.93
N TRP A 253 13.73 -7.63 -20.91
CA TRP A 253 14.43 -7.37 -19.66
C TRP A 253 13.97 -6.08 -19.00
N VAL A 254 13.72 -6.18 -17.69
CA VAL A 254 13.48 -5.03 -16.82
C VAL A 254 14.47 -5.12 -15.67
N VAL A 255 15.19 -4.05 -15.41
CA VAL A 255 16.05 -3.91 -14.24
C VAL A 255 15.56 -2.76 -13.38
N GLY A 256 15.67 -2.91 -12.07
CA GLY A 256 15.24 -1.91 -11.11
C GLY A 256 16.19 -1.77 -9.94
N ALA A 257 16.29 -0.56 -9.43
CA ALA A 257 16.99 -0.25 -8.19
C ALA A 257 16.12 0.70 -7.35
N LYS A 258 16.12 0.53 -6.05
CA LYS A 258 15.45 1.42 -5.11
C LYS A 258 16.33 1.67 -3.90
N THR A 259 16.29 2.89 -3.40
CA THR A 259 16.93 3.23 -2.14
C THR A 259 16.00 4.12 -1.31
N LEU A 260 16.05 3.92 0.00
CA LEU A 260 15.43 4.78 0.98
C LEU A 260 16.48 5.18 2.01
N SER A 261 16.37 6.39 2.53
CA SER A 261 17.15 6.83 3.69
C SER A 261 16.21 7.49 4.69
N ALA A 262 16.46 7.28 5.98
CA ALA A 262 15.77 7.99 7.04
C ALA A 262 16.79 8.63 7.97
N ASN A 263 16.63 9.92 8.19
CA ASN A 263 17.41 10.72 9.13
C ASN A 263 16.53 11.04 10.32
N PHE A 264 16.93 10.60 11.50
CA PHE A 264 16.23 10.84 12.76
C PHE A 264 16.91 11.94 13.57
N GLU A 265 16.13 12.75 14.25
CA GLU A 265 16.67 13.81 15.10
C GLU A 265 17.47 13.24 16.29
N ASN A 266 16.96 12.18 16.91
CA ASN A 266 17.48 11.65 18.17
C ASN A 266 17.87 10.15 18.10
N SER A 267 18.17 9.64 16.92
CA SER A 267 18.54 8.23 16.71
C SER A 267 19.55 8.07 15.58
N ALA A 268 20.11 6.88 15.44
CA ALA A 268 20.99 6.57 14.33
C ALA A 268 20.21 6.57 13.00
N ASN A 269 20.78 7.19 11.97
CA ASN A 269 20.23 7.16 10.63
C ASN A 269 20.26 5.74 10.06
N THR A 270 19.32 5.47 9.17
CA THR A 270 19.22 4.16 8.51
C THR A 270 18.99 4.30 7.02
N GLY A 271 19.29 3.25 6.30
CA GLY A 271 19.07 3.19 4.86
C GLY A 271 18.63 1.79 4.42
N TYR A 272 17.93 1.78 3.33
CA TYR A 272 17.51 0.58 2.59
C TYR A 272 17.96 0.71 1.15
N TRP A 273 18.38 -0.38 0.55
CA TRP A 273 18.51 -0.50 -0.89
C TRP A 273 18.00 -1.84 -1.39
N GLY A 274 17.55 -1.88 -2.63
CA GLY A 274 17.09 -3.08 -3.30
C GLY A 274 17.38 -3.03 -4.78
N ALA A 275 17.58 -4.20 -5.36
CA ALA A 275 17.75 -4.41 -6.79
C ALA A 275 16.77 -5.48 -7.29
N LEU A 276 16.37 -5.37 -8.56
CA LEU A 276 15.43 -6.27 -9.20
C LEU A 276 15.87 -6.50 -10.64
N VAL A 277 15.77 -7.74 -11.09
CA VAL A 277 15.83 -8.10 -12.50
C VAL A 277 14.63 -8.97 -12.85
N LYS A 278 13.99 -8.67 -13.96
CA LYS A 278 12.85 -9.42 -14.49
C LYS A 278 13.02 -9.67 -15.98
N ASN A 279 12.57 -10.84 -16.45
CA ASN A 279 12.42 -11.13 -17.86
C ASN A 279 11.16 -11.98 -18.12
N THR A 280 10.75 -12.05 -19.39
CA THR A 280 9.66 -12.91 -19.84
C THR A 280 10.15 -13.77 -21.00
N PHE A 281 10.10 -15.10 -20.81
CA PHE A 281 10.49 -16.11 -21.79
C PHE A 281 9.26 -16.93 -22.16
N ASN A 282 8.85 -16.92 -23.41
CA ASN A 282 7.71 -17.72 -23.90
C ASN A 282 6.44 -17.59 -23.03
N GLY A 283 6.15 -16.37 -22.56
CA GLY A 283 4.99 -16.10 -21.71
C GLY A 283 5.20 -16.37 -20.21
N ILE A 284 6.34 -16.95 -19.81
CA ILE A 284 6.71 -17.14 -18.41
C ILE A 284 7.52 -15.93 -17.95
N GLY A 285 6.99 -15.18 -17.00
CA GLY A 285 7.73 -14.12 -16.31
C GLY A 285 8.60 -14.70 -15.22
N VAL A 286 9.87 -14.27 -15.12
CA VAL A 286 10.77 -14.63 -14.01
C VAL A 286 11.34 -13.36 -13.42
N GLN A 287 11.38 -13.29 -12.09
CA GLN A 287 11.88 -12.14 -11.33
C GLN A 287 12.85 -12.60 -10.25
N LEU A 288 13.95 -11.89 -10.10
CA LEU A 288 14.87 -11.98 -8.97
C LEU A 288 14.93 -10.60 -8.30
N ALA A 289 14.93 -10.57 -6.97
CA ALA A 289 15.12 -9.35 -6.22
C ALA A 289 15.97 -9.59 -4.98
N TYR A 290 16.74 -8.58 -4.61
CA TYR A 290 17.51 -8.52 -3.38
C TYR A 290 17.25 -7.21 -2.66
N THR A 291 17.16 -7.27 -1.32
CA THR A 291 16.99 -6.06 -0.49
C THR A 291 17.89 -6.13 0.74
N SER A 292 18.26 -4.96 1.25
CA SER A 292 19.10 -4.85 2.44
C SER A 292 18.75 -3.58 3.21
N VAL A 293 18.58 -3.71 4.52
CA VAL A 293 18.46 -2.61 5.49
C VAL A 293 19.74 -2.50 6.27
N GLN A 294 20.20 -1.30 6.57
CA GLN A 294 21.40 -1.05 7.38
C GLN A 294 21.21 -1.54 8.83
N ASP A 295 22.30 -1.90 9.49
CA ASP A 295 22.28 -2.44 10.85
C ASP A 295 22.02 -1.40 11.94
N ALA A 296 22.21 -0.10 11.65
CA ALA A 296 22.23 0.97 12.65
C ALA A 296 20.85 1.21 13.29
N ALA A 297 19.79 1.16 12.50
CA ALA A 297 18.41 1.32 12.98
C ALA A 297 17.41 0.70 11.98
N SER A 298 16.22 0.40 12.45
CA SER A 298 15.09 0.04 11.58
C SER A 298 14.56 1.27 10.85
N PHE A 299 14.07 1.07 9.63
CA PHE A 299 13.45 2.15 8.86
C PHE A 299 12.09 2.51 9.48
N PRO A 300 11.67 3.79 9.49
CA PRO A 300 10.46 4.22 10.20
C PRO A 300 9.14 3.79 9.53
N GLY A 301 9.21 3.03 8.46
CA GLY A 301 8.04 2.67 7.68
C GLY A 301 7.56 3.81 6.77
N THR A 302 6.46 3.59 6.09
CA THR A 302 5.81 4.54 5.21
C THR A 302 4.34 4.66 5.57
N LEU A 303 3.67 5.71 5.16
CA LEU A 303 2.26 5.92 5.44
C LEU A 303 1.40 5.11 4.45
N GLY A 304 1.04 3.89 4.86
CA GLY A 304 0.12 3.01 4.13
C GLY A 304 0.71 2.21 2.96
N HIS A 305 2.02 2.27 2.71
CA HIS A 305 2.65 1.56 1.59
C HIS A 305 4.06 1.05 1.89
N VAL A 306 4.51 0.10 1.10
CA VAL A 306 5.85 -0.49 1.15
C VAL A 306 6.47 -0.47 -0.25
N PRO A 307 7.38 0.45 -0.55
CA PRO A 307 7.99 0.56 -1.87
C PRO A 307 9.11 -0.46 -2.14
N MET A 308 9.21 -1.56 -1.41
CA MET A 308 10.28 -2.54 -1.55
C MET A 308 10.12 -3.45 -2.78
N PHE A 309 11.24 -4.00 -3.24
CA PHE A 309 11.23 -5.13 -4.18
C PHE A 309 11.13 -6.44 -3.41
N ARG A 310 9.99 -7.10 -3.51
CA ARG A 310 9.79 -8.45 -2.97
C ARG A 310 9.00 -9.31 -3.94
N ALA A 311 9.12 -10.61 -3.80
CA ALA A 311 8.11 -11.54 -4.25
C ALA A 311 6.84 -11.33 -3.40
N TYR A 312 5.84 -12.08 -3.51
CA TYR A 312 4.56 -11.85 -2.84
C TYR A 312 4.60 -12.30 -1.39
N ASN A 313 4.50 -11.36 -0.47
CA ASN A 313 4.67 -11.65 0.94
C ASN A 313 3.65 -10.90 1.81
N PRO A 314 2.64 -11.55 2.39
CA PRO A 314 1.79 -10.94 3.39
C PRO A 314 2.46 -10.83 4.78
N GLY A 315 3.44 -11.65 5.10
CA GLY A 315 4.01 -11.75 6.45
C GLY A 315 5.17 -10.80 6.75
N LEU A 316 6.03 -10.53 5.76
CA LEU A 316 7.13 -9.54 5.88
C LEU A 316 6.79 -8.21 5.18
N GLN A 317 5.56 -7.99 4.83
CA GLN A 317 5.15 -6.77 4.16
C GLN A 317 5.26 -5.57 5.12
N GLY A 318 6.08 -4.60 4.78
CA GLY A 318 6.29 -3.41 5.59
C GLY A 318 7.43 -3.53 6.61
N GLU A 319 8.18 -4.60 6.62
CA GLU A 319 9.22 -4.81 7.61
C GLU A 319 10.56 -4.29 7.12
N TYR A 320 11.05 -3.29 7.84
CA TYR A 320 12.30 -2.59 7.57
C TYR A 320 13.23 -2.68 8.77
N TYR A 321 13.38 -3.91 9.32
CA TYR A 321 14.20 -4.12 10.51
C TYR A 321 15.68 -3.93 10.21
N ALA A 322 16.39 -3.34 11.17
CA ALA A 322 17.82 -3.18 11.11
C ALA A 322 18.50 -4.51 10.77
N GLY A 323 19.42 -4.48 9.81
CA GLY A 323 20.18 -5.63 9.38
C GLY A 323 19.45 -6.67 8.55
N LEU A 324 18.17 -6.47 8.21
CA LEU A 324 17.38 -7.40 7.43
C LEU A 324 17.83 -7.40 5.96
N LYS A 325 18.16 -8.59 5.43
CA LYS A 325 18.49 -8.85 4.03
C LYS A 325 17.53 -9.87 3.47
N THR A 326 17.00 -9.65 2.27
CA THR A 326 16.08 -10.60 1.62
C THR A 326 16.55 -10.93 0.21
N THR A 327 16.38 -12.19 -0.19
CA THR A 327 16.55 -12.66 -1.56
C THR A 327 15.25 -13.30 -2.02
N SER A 328 14.71 -12.86 -3.15
CA SER A 328 13.43 -13.32 -3.65
C SER A 328 13.53 -13.80 -5.09
N ILE A 329 12.84 -14.89 -5.40
CA ILE A 329 12.60 -15.37 -6.76
C ILE A 329 11.09 -15.54 -6.95
N ALA A 330 10.60 -15.17 -8.12
CA ALA A 330 9.21 -15.44 -8.50
C ALA A 330 9.11 -15.79 -9.98
N ALA A 331 8.13 -16.64 -10.30
CA ALA A 331 7.76 -16.95 -11.68
C ALA A 331 6.26 -16.77 -11.86
N ASP A 332 5.86 -16.20 -12.99
CA ASP A 332 4.45 -15.99 -13.32
C ASP A 332 4.10 -16.53 -14.72
N TYR A 333 2.86 -17.05 -14.84
CA TYR A 333 2.34 -17.58 -16.09
C TYR A 333 0.81 -17.45 -16.17
N GLY A 334 0.29 -17.15 -17.35
CA GLY A 334 -1.14 -16.94 -17.59
C GLY A 334 -1.89 -18.13 -18.19
N PHE A 335 -1.24 -19.25 -18.49
CA PHE A 335 -1.82 -20.48 -19.10
C PHE A 335 -2.64 -20.21 -20.38
N HIS A 336 -2.35 -19.09 -21.07
CA HIS A 336 -3.11 -18.60 -22.23
C HIS A 336 -4.61 -18.35 -21.94
N ILE A 337 -4.96 -18.20 -20.64
CA ILE A 337 -6.33 -17.86 -20.23
C ILE A 337 -6.41 -16.34 -20.08
N PRO A 338 -7.27 -15.65 -20.86
CA PRO A 338 -7.41 -14.20 -20.79
C PRO A 338 -7.75 -13.72 -19.38
N GLY A 339 -7.00 -12.74 -18.87
CA GLY A 339 -7.19 -12.18 -17.54
C GLY A 339 -6.69 -13.02 -16.38
N PHE A 340 -6.17 -14.23 -16.63
CA PHE A 340 -5.67 -15.14 -15.60
C PHE A 340 -4.14 -15.04 -15.47
N LYS A 341 -3.65 -15.07 -14.26
CA LYS A 341 -2.23 -15.09 -13.97
C LYS A 341 -1.94 -15.81 -12.66
N THR A 342 -1.08 -16.82 -12.71
CA THR A 342 -0.56 -17.49 -11.52
C THR A 342 0.87 -17.04 -11.29
N THR A 343 1.24 -16.80 -10.05
CA THR A 343 2.60 -16.48 -9.63
C THR A 343 3.00 -17.38 -8.47
N ILE A 344 4.14 -18.01 -8.58
CA ILE A 344 4.82 -18.72 -7.48
C ILE A 344 6.00 -17.87 -7.03
N GLY A 345 6.23 -17.80 -5.74
CA GLY A 345 7.32 -17.00 -5.16
C GLY A 345 8.00 -17.71 -4.01
N TYR A 346 9.28 -17.45 -3.86
CA TYR A 346 10.08 -17.85 -2.73
C TYR A 346 10.95 -16.68 -2.30
N THR A 347 10.94 -16.36 -1.00
CA THR A 347 11.76 -15.31 -0.41
C THR A 347 12.46 -15.88 0.81
N SER A 348 13.77 -15.78 0.87
CA SER A 348 14.56 -16.08 2.06
C SER A 348 15.09 -14.80 2.67
N TRP A 349 15.33 -14.81 3.97
CA TRP A 349 15.87 -13.66 4.67
C TRP A 349 16.87 -14.04 5.74
N GLN A 350 17.71 -13.09 6.05
CA GLN A 350 18.70 -13.13 7.11
C GLN A 350 18.71 -11.77 7.82
N GLN A 351 18.94 -11.78 9.11
CA GLN A 351 19.11 -10.56 9.89
C GLN A 351 20.46 -10.63 10.62
N SER A 352 21.19 -9.52 10.69
CA SER A 352 22.44 -9.49 11.45
C SER A 352 22.17 -9.70 12.94
N ALA A 353 23.14 -10.28 13.66
CA ALA A 353 23.03 -10.53 15.10
C ALA A 353 22.82 -9.26 15.96
N GLN A 354 23.11 -8.10 15.41
CA GLN A 354 22.86 -6.79 16.05
C GLN A 354 21.50 -6.21 15.67
N GLY A 355 20.76 -6.86 14.77
CA GLY A 355 19.47 -6.40 14.34
C GLY A 355 18.46 -6.33 15.49
N ILE A 356 17.56 -5.37 15.40
CA ILE A 356 16.44 -5.26 16.31
C ILE A 356 15.52 -6.45 16.01
N LYS A 357 15.13 -7.16 17.07
CA LYS A 357 14.15 -8.24 16.93
C LYS A 357 12.88 -7.72 16.30
N HIS A 358 12.28 -8.55 15.48
CA HIS A 358 10.94 -8.35 14.98
C HIS A 358 10.01 -7.86 16.11
N SER A 359 9.02 -7.02 15.81
CA SER A 359 8.03 -6.55 16.81
C SER A 359 7.36 -7.71 17.58
N ARG A 360 7.44 -8.91 17.03
CA ARG A 360 6.97 -10.18 17.57
C ARG A 360 7.94 -10.89 18.49
N GLY A 361 9.11 -10.30 18.74
CA GLY A 361 10.14 -10.88 19.60
C GLY A 361 10.96 -12.00 18.99
N THR A 362 10.76 -12.33 17.70
CA THR A 362 11.48 -13.38 16.98
C THR A 362 12.63 -12.82 16.17
N ASP A 363 13.73 -13.54 16.09
CA ASP A 363 14.82 -13.27 15.15
C ASP A 363 14.37 -13.69 13.75
N LEU A 364 14.65 -12.86 12.75
CA LEU A 364 14.35 -13.16 11.34
C LEU A 364 15.53 -13.86 10.64
N ASP A 365 16.43 -14.46 11.37
CA ASP A 365 17.61 -15.08 10.78
C ASP A 365 17.33 -16.47 10.20
N GLY A 366 17.63 -16.64 8.92
CA GLY A 366 17.46 -17.90 8.20
C GLY A 366 16.00 -18.28 7.88
N GLY A 367 15.06 -17.35 7.99
CA GLY A 367 13.66 -17.62 7.65
C GLY A 367 13.37 -17.58 6.14
N TYR A 368 12.17 -18.02 5.79
CA TYR A 368 11.71 -18.00 4.39
C TYR A 368 10.20 -17.94 4.25
N GLU A 369 9.76 -17.55 3.07
CA GLU A 369 8.37 -17.64 2.61
C GLU A 369 8.29 -18.37 1.27
N ALA A 370 7.32 -19.29 1.16
CA ALA A 370 6.87 -19.85 -0.11
C ALA A 370 5.44 -19.40 -0.38
N SER A 371 5.15 -18.89 -1.57
CA SER A 371 3.84 -18.31 -1.89
C SER A 371 3.32 -18.74 -3.26
N LEU A 372 2.00 -18.89 -3.33
CA LEU A 372 1.22 -19.05 -4.55
C LEU A 372 0.20 -17.92 -4.63
N ARG A 373 0.15 -17.24 -5.75
CA ARG A 373 -0.84 -16.20 -6.03
C ARG A 373 -1.53 -16.46 -7.34
N VAL A 374 -2.84 -16.33 -7.36
CA VAL A 374 -3.69 -16.37 -8.56
C VAL A 374 -4.44 -15.06 -8.66
N ASP A 375 -4.25 -14.36 -9.76
CA ASP A 375 -4.98 -13.16 -10.12
C ASP A 375 -5.90 -13.48 -11.31
N TYR A 376 -7.14 -13.05 -11.24
CA TYR A 376 -8.10 -13.13 -12.33
C TYR A 376 -8.78 -11.78 -12.55
N LYS A 377 -8.90 -11.38 -13.80
CA LYS A 377 -9.68 -10.22 -14.23
C LYS A 377 -10.63 -10.66 -15.33
N SER A 378 -11.93 -10.63 -15.07
CA SER A 378 -12.95 -11.05 -16.02
C SER A 378 -12.85 -10.24 -17.31
N GLN A 379 -12.97 -10.92 -18.44
CA GLN A 379 -13.10 -10.30 -19.76
C GLN A 379 -14.57 -10.05 -20.11
N ASP A 380 -15.46 -10.87 -19.57
CA ASP A 380 -16.91 -10.83 -19.86
C ASP A 380 -17.64 -9.85 -18.95
N ILE A 381 -17.24 -9.78 -17.67
CA ILE A 381 -17.85 -8.88 -16.68
C ILE A 381 -16.86 -7.76 -16.38
N LYS A 382 -17.07 -6.61 -17.04
CA LYS A 382 -16.23 -5.44 -16.83
C LYS A 382 -16.26 -5.03 -15.35
N GLY A 383 -15.09 -4.82 -14.77
CA GLY A 383 -14.94 -4.43 -13.36
C GLY A 383 -14.79 -5.58 -12.36
N LEU A 384 -15.11 -6.85 -12.76
CA LEU A 384 -14.94 -8.00 -11.89
C LEU A 384 -13.50 -8.50 -11.89
N SER A 385 -12.96 -8.69 -10.69
CA SER A 385 -11.63 -9.28 -10.47
C SER A 385 -11.63 -10.17 -9.23
N ALA A 386 -10.74 -11.15 -9.20
CA ALA A 386 -10.53 -12.03 -8.07
C ALA A 386 -9.02 -12.22 -7.81
N LEU A 387 -8.69 -12.46 -6.57
CA LEU A 387 -7.35 -12.76 -6.07
C LEU A 387 -7.43 -13.95 -5.12
N MET A 388 -6.51 -14.88 -5.25
CA MET A 388 -6.20 -15.88 -4.22
C MET A 388 -4.70 -15.83 -3.94
N GLN A 389 -4.31 -15.83 -2.69
CA GLN A 389 -2.92 -15.89 -2.26
C GLN A 389 -2.79 -16.86 -1.09
N LEU A 390 -1.92 -17.84 -1.25
CA LEU A 390 -1.52 -18.77 -0.20
C LEU A 390 -0.04 -18.55 0.07
N SER A 391 0.32 -18.37 1.33
CA SER A 391 1.71 -18.20 1.76
C SER A 391 1.99 -19.05 2.99
N TYR A 392 3.11 -19.70 2.99
CA TYR A 392 3.71 -20.37 4.14
C TYR A 392 5.00 -19.64 4.51
N MET A 393 5.14 -19.25 5.77
CA MET A 393 6.30 -18.55 6.31
C MET A 393 6.87 -19.31 7.47
N ASN A 394 8.19 -19.47 7.49
CA ASN A 394 8.95 -19.83 8.68
C ASN A 394 9.83 -18.63 8.99
N TYR A 395 9.63 -18.01 10.16
CA TYR A 395 10.32 -16.76 10.50
C TYR A 395 11.76 -16.98 10.89
N ASN A 396 12.07 -18.12 11.52
CA ASN A 396 13.43 -18.49 11.93
C ASN A 396 13.63 -20.00 11.76
N GLN A 397 14.57 -20.41 10.92
CA GLN A 397 14.86 -21.83 10.68
C GLN A 397 15.31 -22.60 11.94
N ASN A 398 15.86 -21.90 12.93
CA ASN A 398 16.30 -22.48 14.20
C ASN A 398 15.13 -22.71 15.18
N VAL A 399 13.93 -22.21 14.84
CA VAL A 399 12.70 -22.39 15.62
C VAL A 399 11.61 -22.91 14.68
N PRO A 400 11.58 -24.24 14.41
CA PRO A 400 10.66 -24.83 13.43
C PRO A 400 9.17 -24.54 13.68
N GLU A 401 8.81 -24.27 14.93
CA GLU A 401 7.44 -23.98 15.34
C GLU A 401 7.01 -22.51 15.11
N ASP A 402 7.95 -21.65 14.70
CA ASP A 402 7.65 -20.24 14.39
C ASP A 402 7.21 -20.08 12.94
N SER A 403 6.12 -20.72 12.58
CA SER A 403 5.57 -20.69 11.22
C SER A 403 4.14 -20.18 11.17
N LEU A 404 3.79 -19.60 10.03
CA LEU A 404 2.48 -19.06 9.72
C LEU A 404 2.05 -19.46 8.31
N THR A 405 0.84 -19.98 8.19
CA THR A 405 0.18 -20.18 6.89
C THR A 405 -0.94 -19.16 6.74
N VAL A 406 -0.96 -18.43 5.63
CA VAL A 406 -2.00 -17.44 5.33
C VAL A 406 -2.64 -17.76 3.99
N LEU A 407 -3.94 -17.94 3.97
CA LEU A 407 -4.75 -17.92 2.75
C LEU A 407 -5.55 -16.62 2.73
N ARG A 408 -5.33 -15.82 1.70
CA ARG A 408 -6.12 -14.62 1.42
C ARG A 408 -6.81 -14.77 0.07
N THR A 409 -8.12 -14.49 0.04
CA THR A 409 -8.86 -14.40 -1.22
C THR A 409 -9.62 -13.08 -1.24
N SER A 410 -9.79 -12.50 -2.42
CA SER A 410 -10.68 -11.36 -2.59
C SER A 410 -11.43 -11.44 -3.92
N VAL A 411 -12.67 -10.96 -3.90
CA VAL A 411 -13.49 -10.76 -5.10
C VAL A 411 -13.97 -9.33 -5.09
N ASN A 412 -13.65 -8.59 -6.14
CA ASN A 412 -13.94 -7.16 -6.25
C ASN A 412 -14.74 -6.90 -7.54
N TYR A 413 -15.74 -6.05 -7.42
CA TYR A 413 -16.53 -5.56 -8.55
C TYR A 413 -16.55 -4.02 -8.54
N GLN A 414 -16.10 -3.41 -9.62
CA GLN A 414 -16.11 -1.96 -9.84
C GLN A 414 -17.16 -1.60 -10.89
N PHE A 415 -17.94 -0.56 -10.65
CA PHE A 415 -19.02 -0.08 -11.51
C PHE A 415 -19.08 1.43 -11.62
#